data_0e5a643154fa8643ad0165f719c4250b
#
_entry.id   0e5a643154fa8643ad0165f719c4250b
#
_cell.length_a   1.000
_cell.length_b   1.000
_cell.length_c   1.000
_cell.angle_alpha   90.00
_cell.angle_beta   90.00
_cell.angle_gamma   90.00
#
_symmetry.space_group_name_H-M   'P 1'
#
loop_
_entity.id
_entity.type
_entity.pdbx_description
1 polymer ?
#
loop_
_entity_poly.entity_id
_entity_poly.type
_entity_poly.pdbx_seq_one_letter_code
_entity_poly.pdbx_strand_id
1 'polypeptide(L)'
;MTTNTAAYDPNNIFAKILRGELPCHKVYEDAKSLVFMDIMPRVDGHALVVPKVASRNILDAAPEDLAHIIGVAQKVARAAMTAFAADGISISQFSETAGGQVVFHTHIHVLPRHTGVEMRPPGIQADNAALAEHATALGEALKAQG
;
A
#
# COMPACT_ATOMS: atom_id res chain seq x y z
N MET A 1 -0.37 -15.83 -28.55
CA MET A 1 -0.88 -15.13 -27.38
C MET A 1 0.12 -14.09 -26.93
N THR A 2 -0.25 -12.89 -27.00
CA THR A 2 0.59 -11.82 -26.51
C THR A 2 0.43 -11.73 -25.01
N THR A 3 1.43 -12.16 -24.31
CA THR A 3 1.57 -11.76 -22.93
C THR A 3 1.78 -10.25 -22.95
N ASN A 4 0.82 -9.54 -22.46
CA ASN A 4 0.96 -8.11 -22.29
C ASN A 4 1.91 -7.83 -21.14
N THR A 5 3.20 -8.04 -21.39
CA THR A 5 4.23 -7.62 -20.46
C THR A 5 4.77 -6.30 -20.96
N ALA A 6 4.06 -5.23 -20.62
CA ALA A 6 4.69 -3.94 -20.73
C ALA A 6 5.91 -3.97 -19.81
N ALA A 7 7.04 -3.47 -20.28
CA ALA A 7 8.26 -3.42 -19.50
C ALA A 7 8.04 -2.58 -18.24
N TYR A 8 8.68 -2.99 -17.16
CA TYR A 8 8.65 -2.22 -15.93
C TYR A 8 9.33 -0.87 -16.17
N ASP A 9 8.63 0.21 -15.81
CA ASP A 9 9.18 1.56 -15.87
C ASP A 9 9.80 1.94 -14.54
N PRO A 10 11.14 2.05 -14.45
CA PRO A 10 11.82 2.41 -13.19
C PRO A 10 11.58 3.87 -12.77
N ASN A 11 10.92 4.65 -13.59
CA ASN A 11 10.58 6.04 -13.28
C ASN A 11 9.20 6.19 -12.63
N ASN A 12 8.53 5.08 -12.29
CA ASN A 12 7.28 5.17 -11.55
C ASN A 12 7.53 5.73 -10.14
N ILE A 13 6.50 6.34 -9.56
CA ILE A 13 6.66 7.07 -8.30
C ILE A 13 7.03 6.16 -7.12
N PHE A 14 6.58 4.91 -7.09
CA PHE A 14 6.93 3.99 -6.01
C PHE A 14 8.39 3.55 -6.10
N ALA A 15 8.90 3.33 -7.31
CA ALA A 15 10.34 3.06 -7.49
C ALA A 15 11.17 4.23 -7.01
N LYS A 16 10.74 5.46 -7.27
CA LYS A 16 11.43 6.66 -6.79
C LYS A 16 11.39 6.77 -5.26
N ILE A 17 10.28 6.42 -4.64
CA ILE A 17 10.18 6.37 -3.18
C ILE A 17 11.16 5.33 -2.62
N LEU A 18 11.22 4.15 -3.22
CA LEU A 18 12.13 3.07 -2.80
C LEU A 18 13.60 3.47 -2.89
N ARG A 19 13.95 4.31 -3.88
CA ARG A 19 15.32 4.82 -4.05
C ARG A 19 15.62 6.04 -3.16
N GLY A 20 14.64 6.55 -2.43
CA GLY A 20 14.80 7.76 -1.62
C GLY A 20 14.74 9.06 -2.41
N GLU A 21 14.30 9.03 -3.65
CA GLU A 21 14.18 10.24 -4.50
C GLU A 21 12.91 11.03 -4.23
N LEU A 22 11.89 10.40 -3.66
CA LEU A 22 10.64 11.04 -3.25
C LEU A 22 10.33 10.67 -1.81
N PRO A 23 9.76 11.61 -1.03
CA PRO A 23 9.37 11.31 0.35
C PRO A 23 8.11 10.45 0.40
N CYS A 24 7.91 9.80 1.55
CA CYS A 24 6.66 9.10 1.85
C CYS A 24 6.40 9.16 3.36
N HIS A 25 5.15 8.92 3.76
CA HIS A 25 4.80 8.76 5.16
C HIS A 25 4.98 7.29 5.52
N LYS A 26 6.19 6.92 5.91
CA LYS A 26 6.58 5.54 6.17
C LYS A 26 5.91 5.01 7.43
N VAL A 27 5.42 3.78 7.35
CA VAL A 27 4.79 3.05 8.44
C VAL A 27 5.70 1.93 8.95
N TYR A 28 6.32 1.19 8.03
CA TYR A 28 7.08 -0.01 8.33
C TYR A 28 8.04 -0.31 7.17
N GLU A 29 9.14 -0.92 7.48
CA GLU A 29 10.10 -1.35 6.47
C GLU A 29 10.84 -2.58 6.95
N ASP A 30 11.04 -3.55 6.04
CA ASP A 30 11.94 -4.67 6.26
C ASP A 30 12.87 -4.84 5.05
N ALA A 31 13.65 -5.92 5.01
CA ALA A 31 14.62 -6.13 3.93
C ALA A 31 13.96 -6.25 2.55
N LYS A 32 12.69 -6.63 2.48
CA LYS A 32 11.99 -6.96 1.23
C LYS A 32 10.78 -6.08 0.92
N SER A 33 10.34 -5.26 1.87
CA SER A 33 9.12 -4.47 1.68
C SER A 33 9.17 -3.11 2.36
N LEU A 34 8.32 -2.21 1.89
CA LEU A 34 8.10 -0.89 2.47
C LEU A 34 6.60 -0.67 2.57
N VAL A 35 6.15 -0.13 3.69
CA VAL A 35 4.74 0.25 3.91
C VAL A 35 4.68 1.74 4.15
N PHE A 36 3.82 2.43 3.41
CA PHE A 36 3.61 3.87 3.57
C PHE A 36 2.15 4.22 3.30
N MET A 37 1.76 5.43 3.72
CA MET A 37 0.40 5.89 3.54
C MET A 37 0.15 6.33 2.10
N ASP A 38 -1.03 6.01 1.59
CA ASP A 38 -1.48 6.54 0.30
C ASP A 38 -1.77 8.04 0.48
N ILE A 39 -1.16 8.89 -0.35
CA ILE A 39 -1.35 10.34 -0.25
C ILE A 39 -2.72 10.80 -0.79
N MET A 40 -3.40 9.94 -1.53
CA MET A 40 -4.78 10.15 -1.99
C MET A 40 -5.68 9.06 -1.40
N PRO A 41 -5.82 9.03 -0.06
CA PRO A 41 -6.47 7.92 0.61
C PRO A 41 -7.95 7.84 0.29
N ARG A 42 -8.43 6.62 0.06
CA ARG A 42 -9.86 6.35 -0.15
C ARG A 42 -10.61 6.29 1.19
N VAL A 43 -9.87 6.07 2.27
CA VAL A 43 -10.35 6.11 3.66
C VAL A 43 -9.19 6.56 4.53
N ASP A 44 -9.49 7.02 5.75
CA ASP A 44 -8.45 7.30 6.72
C ASP A 44 -7.70 6.01 7.05
N GLY A 45 -6.38 6.08 7.05
CA GLY A 45 -5.55 4.91 7.32
C GLY A 45 -5.25 4.03 6.12
N HIS A 46 -5.58 4.47 4.90
CA HIS A 46 -5.29 3.74 3.67
C HIS A 46 -3.77 3.59 3.49
N ALA A 47 -3.27 2.37 3.63
CA ALA A 47 -1.84 2.07 3.54
C ALA A 47 -1.54 1.24 2.29
N LEU A 48 -0.29 1.34 1.85
CA LEU A 48 0.23 0.60 0.69
C LEU A 48 1.38 -0.28 1.15
N VAL A 49 1.36 -1.55 0.76
CA VAL A 49 2.44 -2.51 1.01
C VAL A 49 3.12 -2.78 -0.32
N VAL A 50 4.41 -2.47 -0.39
CA VAL A 50 5.17 -2.45 -1.63
C VAL A 50 6.38 -3.36 -1.51
N PRO A 51 6.61 -4.32 -2.43
CA PRO A 51 7.84 -5.09 -2.45
C PRO A 51 8.99 -4.22 -2.96
N LYS A 52 10.19 -4.43 -2.43
CA LYS A 52 11.39 -3.69 -2.88
C LYS A 52 11.88 -4.17 -4.24
N VAL A 53 11.61 -5.42 -4.59
CA VAL A 53 11.93 -5.98 -5.91
C VAL A 53 10.99 -5.38 -6.95
N ALA A 54 11.55 -4.97 -8.08
CA ALA A 54 10.76 -4.39 -9.16
C ALA A 54 9.86 -5.43 -9.80
N SER A 55 8.56 -5.13 -9.84
CA SER A 55 7.57 -5.87 -10.62
C SER A 55 6.43 -4.91 -10.95
N ARG A 56 5.80 -5.10 -12.09
CA ARG A 56 4.75 -4.22 -12.56
C ARG A 56 3.45 -4.42 -11.79
N ASN A 57 3.07 -5.69 -11.60
CA ASN A 57 1.87 -6.08 -10.85
C ASN A 57 1.91 -7.59 -10.56
N ILE A 58 0.78 -8.16 -10.14
CA ILE A 58 0.70 -9.58 -9.78
C ILE A 58 1.05 -10.51 -10.95
N LEU A 59 0.90 -10.04 -12.18
CA LEU A 59 1.11 -10.90 -13.35
C LEU A 59 2.58 -11.23 -13.60
N ASP A 60 3.51 -10.37 -13.20
CA ASP A 60 4.95 -10.58 -13.37
C ASP A 60 5.73 -10.70 -12.06
N ALA A 61 5.08 -10.47 -10.91
CA ALA A 61 5.75 -10.60 -9.63
C ALA A 61 6.06 -12.07 -9.30
N ALA A 62 7.20 -12.31 -8.67
CA ALA A 62 7.55 -13.66 -8.24
C ALA A 62 6.62 -14.11 -7.09
N PRO A 63 6.17 -15.38 -7.09
CA PRO A 63 5.27 -15.87 -6.04
C PRO A 63 5.81 -15.68 -4.62
N GLU A 64 7.11 -15.85 -4.41
CA GLU A 64 7.72 -15.66 -3.09
C GLU A 64 7.66 -14.20 -2.64
N ASP A 65 7.74 -13.24 -3.56
CA ASP A 65 7.62 -11.84 -3.23
C ASP A 65 6.17 -11.49 -2.89
N LEU A 66 5.21 -12.09 -3.61
CA LEU A 66 3.79 -11.94 -3.29
C LEU A 66 3.47 -12.54 -1.92
N ALA A 67 4.03 -13.71 -1.60
CA ALA A 67 3.83 -14.32 -0.31
C ALA A 67 4.36 -13.42 0.82
N HIS A 68 5.50 -12.79 0.61
CA HIS A 68 6.08 -11.88 1.60
C HIS A 68 5.16 -10.67 1.83
N ILE A 69 4.75 -10.00 0.77
CA ILE A 69 3.95 -8.77 0.91
C ILE A 69 2.52 -9.03 1.42
N ILE A 70 1.92 -10.19 1.10
CA ILE A 70 0.61 -10.50 1.68
C ILE A 70 0.73 -10.79 3.18
N GLY A 71 1.83 -11.38 3.63
CA GLY A 71 2.10 -11.56 5.05
C GLY A 71 2.27 -10.23 5.78
N VAL A 72 2.97 -9.27 5.15
CA VAL A 72 3.10 -7.91 5.68
C VAL A 72 1.74 -7.21 5.69
N ALA A 73 0.95 -7.36 4.61
CA ALA A 73 -0.40 -6.78 4.54
C ALA A 73 -1.29 -7.31 5.67
N GLN A 74 -1.17 -8.58 6.04
CA GLN A 74 -1.90 -9.14 7.17
C GLN A 74 -1.54 -8.44 8.48
N LYS A 75 -0.24 -8.22 8.71
CA LYS A 75 0.22 -7.49 9.91
C LYS A 75 -0.33 -6.07 9.93
N VAL A 76 -0.26 -5.39 8.80
CA VAL A 76 -0.78 -4.03 8.65
C VAL A 76 -2.29 -3.99 8.89
N ALA A 77 -3.02 -4.96 8.34
CA ALA A 77 -4.47 -5.05 8.52
C ALA A 77 -4.84 -5.20 10.01
N ARG A 78 -4.14 -6.10 10.72
CA ARG A 78 -4.36 -6.28 12.16
C ARG A 78 -4.06 -5.00 12.95
N ALA A 79 -2.97 -4.34 12.61
CA ALA A 79 -2.61 -3.07 13.24
C ALA A 79 -3.64 -1.99 12.95
N ALA A 80 -4.17 -1.94 11.73
CA ALA A 80 -5.17 -0.96 11.33
C ALA A 80 -6.49 -1.14 12.08
N MET A 81 -6.89 -2.38 12.36
CA MET A 81 -8.08 -2.63 13.18
C MET A 81 -7.97 -1.95 14.55
N THR A 82 -6.80 -2.00 15.17
CA THR A 82 -6.54 -1.38 16.47
C THR A 82 -6.34 0.14 16.32
N ALA A 83 -5.45 0.55 15.42
CA ALA A 83 -5.06 1.96 15.30
C ALA A 83 -6.23 2.87 14.94
N PHE A 84 -7.16 2.39 14.13
CA PHE A 84 -8.29 3.19 13.63
C PHE A 84 -9.63 2.74 14.16
N ALA A 85 -9.65 1.81 15.12
CA ALA A 85 -10.89 1.22 15.66
C ALA A 85 -11.84 0.78 14.53
N ALA A 86 -11.27 0.10 13.54
CA ALA A 86 -12.00 -0.27 12.33
C ALA A 86 -12.97 -1.44 12.58
N ASP A 87 -14.02 -1.50 11.77
CA ASP A 87 -15.00 -2.60 11.80
C ASP A 87 -14.61 -3.73 10.85
N GLY A 88 -13.75 -3.44 9.88
CA GLY A 88 -13.30 -4.42 8.90
C GLY A 88 -12.15 -3.88 8.07
N ILE A 89 -11.65 -4.73 7.17
CA ILE A 89 -10.52 -4.40 6.29
C ILE A 89 -10.89 -4.77 4.86
N SER A 90 -10.58 -3.87 3.92
CA SER A 90 -10.58 -4.18 2.50
C SER A 90 -9.14 -4.28 2.02
N ILE A 91 -8.82 -5.33 1.28
CA ILE A 91 -7.51 -5.49 0.66
C ILE A 91 -7.71 -5.61 -0.84
N SER A 92 -6.88 -4.92 -1.62
CA SER A 92 -6.96 -5.00 -3.08
C SER A 92 -5.57 -4.88 -3.72
N GLN A 93 -5.44 -5.50 -4.87
CA GLN A 93 -4.31 -5.35 -5.78
C GLN A 93 -4.90 -5.21 -7.18
N PHE A 94 -4.44 -4.24 -7.94
CA PHE A 94 -4.94 -3.98 -9.29
C PHE A 94 -3.82 -4.23 -10.31
N SER A 95 -4.16 -4.91 -11.41
CA SER A 95 -3.22 -5.19 -12.48
C SER A 95 -3.71 -4.59 -13.78
N GLU A 96 -2.89 -3.75 -14.39
CA GLU A 96 -3.13 -3.01 -15.63
C GLU A 96 -4.23 -1.96 -15.48
N THR A 97 -4.25 -1.02 -16.41
CA THR A 97 -5.20 0.10 -16.38
C THR A 97 -6.64 -0.38 -16.34
N ALA A 98 -6.97 -1.39 -17.12
CA ALA A 98 -8.33 -1.94 -17.14
C ALA A 98 -8.73 -2.55 -15.80
N GLY A 99 -7.76 -3.02 -15.02
CA GLY A 99 -8.00 -3.56 -13.67
C GLY A 99 -8.00 -2.51 -12.57
N GLY A 100 -7.73 -1.25 -12.90
CA GLY A 100 -7.71 -0.15 -11.96
C GLY A 100 -6.33 0.29 -11.48
N GLN A 101 -5.26 -0.24 -12.07
CA GLN A 101 -3.90 0.13 -11.67
C GLN A 101 -3.54 1.52 -12.17
N VAL A 102 -2.98 2.34 -11.29
CA VAL A 102 -2.55 3.70 -11.60
C VAL A 102 -1.03 3.84 -11.52
N VAL A 103 -0.40 3.27 -10.49
CA VAL A 103 1.06 3.24 -10.36
C VAL A 103 1.55 1.84 -10.69
N PHE A 104 2.50 1.76 -11.62
CA PHE A 104 2.93 0.48 -12.20
C PHE A 104 4.16 -0.10 -11.51
N HIS A 105 4.03 -0.25 -10.21
CA HIS A 105 4.88 -1.04 -9.33
C HIS A 105 3.93 -1.81 -8.41
N THR A 106 4.14 -3.11 -8.29
CA THR A 106 3.26 -3.98 -7.48
C THR A 106 3.03 -3.40 -6.09
N HIS A 107 1.77 -3.35 -5.68
CA HIS A 107 1.43 -2.91 -4.33
C HIS A 107 0.07 -3.45 -3.91
N ILE A 108 -0.07 -3.65 -2.60
CA ILE A 108 -1.32 -4.09 -1.99
C ILE A 108 -1.88 -2.92 -1.19
N HIS A 109 -3.15 -2.59 -1.46
CA HIS A 109 -3.90 -1.61 -0.69
C HIS A 109 -4.48 -2.27 0.55
N VAL A 110 -4.33 -1.63 1.70
CA VAL A 110 -4.95 -2.05 2.96
C VAL A 110 -5.79 -0.88 3.46
N LEU A 111 -7.10 -1.09 3.52
CA LEU A 111 -8.05 -0.03 3.88
C LEU A 111 -8.84 -0.44 5.11
N PRO A 112 -8.65 0.26 6.26
CA PRO A 112 -9.54 0.07 7.41
C PRO A 112 -10.92 0.63 7.07
N ARG A 113 -11.96 -0.15 7.33
CA ARG A 113 -13.32 0.20 6.97
C ARG A 113 -14.20 0.35 8.21
N HIS A 114 -15.12 1.30 8.15
CA HIS A 114 -16.09 1.54 9.21
C HIS A 114 -17.48 1.37 8.66
N THR A 115 -18.36 0.74 9.44
CA THR A 115 -19.75 0.50 9.04
C THR A 115 -20.44 1.82 8.70
N GLY A 116 -21.05 1.87 7.52
CA GLY A 116 -21.79 3.05 7.06
C GLY A 116 -20.92 4.17 6.50
N VAL A 117 -19.60 4.01 6.45
CA VAL A 117 -18.68 5.00 5.88
C VAL A 117 -18.23 4.53 4.50
N GLU A 118 -18.55 5.33 3.48
CA GLU A 118 -18.14 5.04 2.11
C GLU A 118 -16.72 5.51 1.84
N MET A 119 -16.09 4.91 0.84
CA MET A 119 -14.77 5.36 0.39
C MET A 119 -14.89 6.72 -0.30
N ARG A 120 -13.87 7.57 -0.10
CA ARG A 120 -13.75 8.81 -0.84
C ARG A 120 -13.59 8.54 -2.33
N PRO A 121 -13.96 9.48 -3.21
CA PRO A 121 -13.61 9.40 -4.62
C PRO A 121 -12.08 9.33 -4.78
N PRO A 122 -11.58 8.66 -5.86
CA PRO A 122 -10.14 8.63 -6.10
C PRO A 122 -9.59 10.01 -6.45
N GLY A 123 -8.30 10.21 -6.19
CA GLY A 123 -7.58 11.41 -6.62
C GLY A 123 -7.68 12.62 -5.69
N ILE A 124 -8.22 12.46 -4.49
CA ILE A 124 -8.28 13.56 -3.51
C ILE A 124 -7.07 13.44 -2.56
N GLN A 125 -6.18 14.42 -2.65
CA GLN A 125 -4.98 14.44 -1.82
C GLN A 125 -5.32 14.81 -0.37
N ALA A 126 -4.76 14.06 0.58
CA ALA A 126 -4.96 14.34 2.00
C ALA A 126 -3.94 15.35 2.52
N ASP A 127 -4.25 15.94 3.66
CA ASP A 127 -3.37 16.82 4.38
C ASP A 127 -2.16 16.04 4.94
N ASN A 128 -0.95 16.58 4.76
CA ASN A 128 0.29 15.95 5.21
C ASN A 128 0.30 15.70 6.72
N ALA A 129 -0.27 16.59 7.52
CA ALA A 129 -0.32 16.42 8.97
C ALA A 129 -1.18 15.20 9.35
N ALA A 130 -2.33 15.02 8.69
CA ALA A 130 -3.19 13.86 8.90
C ALA A 130 -2.49 12.57 8.48
N LEU A 131 -1.81 12.58 7.33
CA LEU A 131 -1.05 11.41 6.85
C LEU A 131 0.06 11.03 7.83
N ALA A 132 0.77 12.01 8.38
CA ALA A 132 1.83 11.78 9.36
C ALA A 132 1.27 11.17 10.66
N GLU A 133 0.12 11.65 11.13
CA GLU A 133 -0.55 11.08 12.31
C GLU A 133 -0.97 9.64 12.06
N HIS A 134 -1.58 9.37 10.92
CA HIS A 134 -2.03 8.01 10.56
C HIS A 134 -0.84 7.05 10.44
N ALA A 135 0.26 7.51 9.84
CA ALA A 135 1.48 6.70 9.73
C ALA A 135 2.05 6.35 11.11
N THR A 136 2.08 7.33 12.02
CA THR A 136 2.55 7.12 13.39
C THR A 136 1.67 6.14 14.15
N ALA A 137 0.35 6.33 14.09
CA ALA A 137 -0.59 5.46 14.78
C ALA A 137 -0.49 4.02 14.30
N LEU A 138 -0.42 3.84 12.98
CA LEU A 138 -0.32 2.51 12.37
C LEU A 138 1.03 1.86 12.69
N GLY A 139 2.12 2.62 12.63
CA GLY A 139 3.46 2.14 12.95
C GLY A 139 3.60 1.70 14.40
N GLU A 140 3.01 2.46 15.33
CA GLU A 140 2.99 2.10 16.76
C GLU A 140 2.18 0.84 17.01
N ALA A 141 1.03 0.70 16.35
CA ALA A 141 0.19 -0.50 16.46
C ALA A 141 0.92 -1.73 15.93
N LEU A 142 1.69 -1.58 14.85
CA LEU A 142 2.52 -2.66 14.31
C LEU A 142 3.60 -3.10 15.31
N LYS A 143 4.27 -2.16 15.95
CA LYS A 143 5.29 -2.45 16.97
C LYS A 143 4.67 -3.17 18.17
N ALA A 144 3.46 -2.79 18.56
CA ALA A 144 2.77 -3.39 19.70
C ALA A 144 2.37 -4.85 19.45
N GLN A 145 2.23 -5.25 18.20
CA GLN A 145 1.95 -6.64 17.86
C GLN A 145 3.16 -7.57 18.04
N GLY A 146 4.33 -6.98 18.09
CA GLY A 146 5.56 -7.74 18.18
C GLY A 146 6.03 -8.20 16.81
#